data_b7fb4f26dd80dc39584380f1bb905e93
#
_entry.id   b7fb4f26dd80dc39584380f1bb905e93
#
_cell.length_a   1.000
_cell.length_b   1.000
_cell.length_c   1.000
_cell.angle_alpha   90.00
_cell.angle_beta   90.00
_cell.angle_gamma   90.00
#
_symmetry.space_group_name_H-M   'P 1'
#
loop_
_entity.id
_entity.type
_entity.pdbx_description
1 polymer ?
#
loop_
_entity_poly.entity_id
_entity_poly.type
_entity_poly.pdbx_seq_one_letter_code
_entity_poly.pdbx_strand_id
1 'polypeptide(L)'
;MDIGSDTGGSIRMPAHFCGITGIKPNSGRIPRTGHIVNHTMGAVDSLTQNGPMARHVEDLILTLPILCGPDWIDPAIIQMPLEDPRSVNVSNLKIAFYTDNGIHKPSQAIQDTVEQVAKDLAARGCQVEEDRPLALQMVPDITNGLNGGDGRAWVKRLMENAGTEEISPFLKKRIDSAEPVPTSDYTANLERLDQYRSEMLTFIKKYDAIITPTAPFAACNHGETFNGKNKDAFAYTSAYNLTGWPGTVVRYGNTEDNLPIGVQIISKPWREDISLAIALVLEQMSGGWKKPEI
;
A
#
# COMPACT_ATOMS: atom_id res chain seq x y z
N MET A 1 2.85 -15.70 10.16
CA MET A 1 2.05 -14.47 10.13
C MET A 1 2.77 -13.42 10.97
N ASP A 2 2.71 -12.17 10.53
CA ASP A 2 3.28 -11.01 11.21
C ASP A 2 2.33 -9.81 11.07
N ILE A 3 2.47 -8.79 11.93
CA ILE A 3 1.72 -7.54 11.86
C ILE A 3 2.73 -6.44 11.55
N GLY A 4 2.52 -5.77 10.44
CA GLY A 4 3.34 -4.64 10.00
C GLY A 4 2.59 -3.33 10.02
N SER A 5 3.29 -2.26 9.63
CA SER A 5 2.71 -0.96 9.36
C SER A 5 3.10 -0.48 7.97
N ASP A 6 2.25 0.36 7.38
CA ASP A 6 2.38 0.82 5.99
C ASP A 6 2.05 2.31 5.90
N THR A 7 3.07 3.14 5.79
CA THR A 7 2.96 4.59 5.60
C THR A 7 3.04 4.99 4.12
N GLY A 8 3.75 4.20 3.33
CA GLY A 8 3.96 4.44 1.89
C GLY A 8 4.03 3.15 1.07
N GLY A 9 3.92 1.97 1.73
CA GLY A 9 4.04 0.67 1.09
C GLY A 9 4.74 -0.38 1.96
N SER A 10 4.97 -0.10 3.26
CA SER A 10 5.86 -0.92 4.09
C SER A 10 5.29 -2.29 4.51
N ILE A 11 4.03 -2.61 4.23
CA ILE A 11 3.46 -3.97 4.21
C ILE A 11 3.53 -4.54 2.79
N ARG A 12 3.09 -3.77 1.82
CA ARG A 12 2.86 -4.21 0.44
C ARG A 12 4.15 -4.48 -0.33
N MET A 13 5.15 -3.58 -0.20
CA MET A 13 6.44 -3.75 -0.87
C MET A 13 7.22 -4.98 -0.34
N PRO A 14 7.40 -5.19 0.98
CA PRO A 14 8.06 -6.41 1.45
C PRO A 14 7.26 -7.67 1.13
N ALA A 15 5.91 -7.63 1.11
CA ALA A 15 5.13 -8.77 0.65
C ALA A 15 5.46 -9.13 -0.81
N HIS A 16 5.58 -8.13 -1.69
CA HIS A 16 6.03 -8.31 -3.07
C HIS A 16 7.46 -8.88 -3.14
N PHE A 17 8.41 -8.33 -2.40
CA PHE A 17 9.82 -8.73 -2.44
C PHE A 17 10.04 -10.16 -1.89
N CYS A 18 9.29 -10.55 -0.86
CA CYS A 18 9.42 -11.85 -0.23
C CYS A 18 8.48 -12.92 -0.83
N GLY A 19 7.65 -12.58 -1.80
CA GLY A 19 6.70 -13.51 -2.40
C GLY A 19 5.65 -14.03 -1.43
N ILE A 20 5.30 -13.24 -0.41
CA ILE A 20 4.22 -13.50 0.54
C ILE A 20 2.99 -12.64 0.21
N THR A 21 1.95 -12.74 1.03
CA THR A 21 0.78 -11.86 0.93
C THR A 21 0.72 -10.88 2.09
N GLY A 22 0.10 -9.72 1.87
CA GLY A 22 -0.09 -8.71 2.91
C GLY A 22 -1.21 -7.75 2.53
N ILE A 23 -1.91 -7.24 3.53
CA ILE A 23 -2.94 -6.23 3.33
C ILE A 23 -2.66 -4.99 4.16
N LYS A 24 -2.66 -3.82 3.51
CA LYS A 24 -2.88 -2.53 4.13
C LYS A 24 -4.39 -2.27 4.11
N PRO A 25 -5.10 -2.39 5.23
CA PRO A 25 -6.53 -2.17 5.26
C PRO A 25 -6.88 -0.70 5.04
N ASN A 26 -8.16 -0.39 4.99
CA ASN A 26 -8.64 0.99 4.93
C ASN A 26 -8.16 1.80 6.16
N SER A 27 -7.83 3.06 5.95
CA SER A 27 -7.50 3.97 7.05
C SER A 27 -8.64 4.03 8.06
N GLY A 28 -8.31 3.89 9.34
CA GLY A 28 -9.30 3.83 10.41
C GLY A 28 -9.88 2.43 10.67
N ARG A 29 -9.35 1.37 10.06
CA ARG A 29 -9.82 -0.02 10.27
C ARG A 29 -9.15 -0.70 11.47
N ILE A 30 -7.83 -0.53 11.63
CA ILE A 30 -7.03 -1.16 12.69
C ILE A 30 -6.36 -0.06 13.53
N PRO A 31 -6.46 -0.12 14.88
CA PRO A 31 -5.80 0.83 15.77
C PRO A 31 -4.28 0.87 15.63
N ARG A 32 -3.71 2.04 15.85
CA ARG A 32 -2.25 2.25 15.95
C ARG A 32 -1.75 2.29 17.38
N THR A 33 -2.58 1.97 18.34
CA THR A 33 -2.22 1.88 19.76
C THR A 33 -1.09 0.88 19.95
N GLY A 34 -0.03 1.28 20.65
CA GLY A 34 1.18 0.47 20.84
C GLY A 34 2.19 0.49 19.69
N HIS A 35 1.83 1.05 18.53
CA HIS A 35 2.80 1.25 17.45
C HIS A 35 3.70 2.47 17.72
N ILE A 36 4.96 2.43 17.24
CA ILE A 36 5.92 3.54 17.43
C ILE A 36 5.41 4.84 16.78
N VAL A 37 4.77 4.74 15.60
CA VAL A 37 4.04 5.85 14.97
C VAL A 37 2.57 5.72 15.40
N ASN A 38 2.29 6.15 16.60
CA ASN A 38 1.02 5.92 17.26
C ASN A 38 -0.10 6.87 16.76
N HIS A 39 -1.27 6.74 17.36
CA HIS A 39 -2.46 7.51 17.00
C HIS A 39 -2.40 9.01 17.35
N THR A 40 -1.39 9.47 18.13
CA THR A 40 -1.30 10.86 18.59
C THR A 40 -0.49 11.77 17.65
N MET A 41 -0.17 11.31 16.44
CA MET A 41 0.65 12.08 15.48
C MET A 41 -0.11 13.21 14.78
N GLY A 42 -1.44 13.25 14.91
CA GLY A 42 -2.26 14.32 14.31
C GLY A 42 -2.13 14.38 12.78
N ALA A 43 -2.04 15.60 12.26
CA ALA A 43 -2.00 15.83 10.81
C ALA A 43 -0.66 15.44 10.15
N VAL A 44 0.43 15.28 10.92
CA VAL A 44 1.74 14.93 10.36
C VAL A 44 1.86 13.47 9.94
N ASP A 45 0.99 12.60 10.46
CA ASP A 45 0.86 11.24 9.97
C ASP A 45 -0.59 10.74 10.01
N SER A 46 -1.30 11.00 8.93
CA SER A 46 -2.62 10.43 8.63
C SER A 46 -2.54 9.22 7.69
N LEU A 47 -1.34 8.78 7.31
CA LEU A 47 -1.12 7.81 6.23
C LEU A 47 -0.80 6.41 6.74
N THR A 48 -0.22 6.29 7.94
CA THR A 48 0.20 5.00 8.50
C THR A 48 -1.00 4.14 8.89
N GLN A 49 -1.00 2.89 8.40
CA GLN A 49 -1.97 1.87 8.76
C GLN A 49 -1.25 0.59 9.19
N ASN A 50 -1.77 -0.08 10.22
CA ASN A 50 -1.34 -1.42 10.60
C ASN A 50 -2.08 -2.46 9.76
N GLY A 51 -1.45 -3.61 9.52
CA GLY A 51 -2.08 -4.71 8.80
C GLY A 51 -1.26 -6.00 8.85
N PRO A 52 -1.90 -7.14 8.59
CA PRO A 52 -1.25 -8.45 8.62
C PRO A 52 -0.47 -8.75 7.34
N MET A 53 0.59 -9.54 7.51
CA MET A 53 1.34 -10.23 6.45
C MET A 53 1.38 -11.72 6.75
N ALA A 54 1.26 -12.56 5.72
CA ALA A 54 1.21 -14.01 5.87
C ALA A 54 1.71 -14.72 4.61
N ARG A 55 1.82 -16.03 4.68
CA ARG A 55 2.13 -16.86 3.49
C ARG A 55 0.91 -17.05 2.60
N HIS A 56 -0.27 -17.12 3.18
CA HIS A 56 -1.51 -17.44 2.48
C HIS A 56 -2.56 -16.37 2.72
N VAL A 57 -3.39 -16.11 1.70
CA VAL A 57 -4.48 -15.13 1.78
C VAL A 57 -5.53 -15.53 2.82
N GLU A 58 -5.75 -16.83 3.02
CA GLU A 58 -6.62 -17.34 4.08
C GLU A 58 -6.19 -16.90 5.48
N ASP A 59 -4.89 -16.79 5.75
CA ASP A 59 -4.37 -16.29 7.02
C ASP A 59 -4.72 -14.81 7.22
N LEU A 60 -4.71 -13.99 6.14
CA LEU A 60 -5.15 -12.60 6.20
C LEU A 60 -6.64 -12.49 6.51
N ILE A 61 -7.46 -13.33 5.87
CA ILE A 61 -8.92 -13.39 6.08
C ILE A 61 -9.25 -13.79 7.53
N LEU A 62 -8.51 -14.74 8.08
CA LEU A 62 -8.68 -15.17 9.46
C LEU A 62 -8.26 -14.08 10.47
N THR A 63 -7.21 -13.35 10.17
CA THR A 63 -6.57 -12.42 11.12
C THR A 63 -7.22 -11.04 11.12
N LEU A 64 -7.63 -10.55 9.94
CA LEU A 64 -8.13 -9.19 9.80
C LEU A 64 -9.31 -8.88 10.73
N PRO A 65 -10.33 -9.75 10.88
CA PRO A 65 -11.44 -9.51 11.82
C PRO A 65 -11.03 -9.39 13.29
N ILE A 66 -9.93 -10.06 13.68
CA ILE A 66 -9.41 -10.02 15.05
C ILE A 66 -8.73 -8.68 15.35
N LEU A 67 -8.13 -8.06 14.32
CA LEU A 67 -7.39 -6.80 14.46
C LEU A 67 -8.26 -5.57 14.28
N CYS A 68 -9.42 -5.71 13.60
CA CYS A 68 -10.29 -4.58 13.25
C CYS A 68 -11.18 -4.13 14.39
N GLY A 69 -11.48 -2.83 14.39
CA GLY A 69 -12.47 -2.23 15.26
C GLY A 69 -11.86 -1.37 16.37
N PRO A 70 -12.73 -0.66 17.13
CA PRO A 70 -12.28 0.31 18.11
C PRO A 70 -11.68 -0.38 19.35
N ASP A 71 -10.53 0.10 19.77
CA ASP A 71 -9.90 -0.24 21.05
C ASP A 71 -10.21 0.80 22.14
N TRP A 72 -11.00 1.81 21.80
CA TRP A 72 -11.40 2.94 22.66
C TRP A 72 -10.22 3.82 23.11
N ILE A 73 -9.11 3.77 22.40
CA ILE A 73 -7.88 4.56 22.62
C ILE A 73 -7.54 5.36 21.37
N ASP A 74 -7.47 4.72 20.19
CA ASP A 74 -7.21 5.41 18.93
C ASP A 74 -8.47 6.12 18.41
N PRO A 75 -8.51 7.46 18.42
CA PRO A 75 -9.69 8.23 18.00
C PRO A 75 -9.96 8.19 16.49
N ALA A 76 -9.03 7.69 15.69
CA ALA A 76 -9.17 7.62 14.23
C ALA A 76 -9.95 6.36 13.77
N ILE A 77 -10.28 5.44 14.69
CA ILE A 77 -10.93 4.18 14.34
C ILE A 77 -12.42 4.37 14.10
N ILE A 78 -12.88 3.88 12.96
CA ILE A 78 -14.27 3.91 12.53
C ILE A 78 -14.82 2.49 12.57
N GLN A 79 -15.91 2.30 13.30
CA GLN A 79 -16.58 1.00 13.34
C GLN A 79 -17.39 0.80 12.05
N MET A 80 -16.80 0.10 11.11
CA MET A 80 -17.43 -0.27 9.84
C MET A 80 -17.52 -1.80 9.72
N PRO A 81 -18.60 -2.33 9.16
CA PRO A 81 -18.70 -3.76 8.86
C PRO A 81 -17.50 -4.25 8.05
N LEU A 82 -17.08 -5.47 8.31
CA LEU A 82 -16.10 -6.20 7.50
C LEU A 82 -16.85 -7.35 6.84
N GLU A 83 -17.02 -7.25 5.53
CA GLU A 83 -17.74 -8.25 4.74
C GLU A 83 -16.88 -9.50 4.53
N ASP A 84 -17.53 -10.67 4.36
CA ASP A 84 -16.82 -11.93 4.11
C ASP A 84 -16.32 -12.00 2.66
N PRO A 85 -14.99 -12.09 2.42
CA PRO A 85 -14.43 -12.22 1.08
C PRO A 85 -14.96 -13.42 0.30
N ARG A 86 -15.39 -14.49 1.00
CA ARG A 86 -15.93 -15.71 0.37
C ARG A 86 -17.33 -15.50 -0.21
N SER A 87 -18.04 -14.45 0.20
CA SER A 87 -19.35 -14.07 -0.35
C SER A 87 -19.25 -13.31 -1.67
N VAL A 88 -18.06 -12.82 -2.05
CA VAL A 88 -17.83 -12.02 -3.25
C VAL A 88 -17.79 -12.93 -4.49
N ASN A 89 -18.70 -12.70 -5.43
CA ASN A 89 -18.60 -13.33 -6.75
C ASN A 89 -17.63 -12.55 -7.65
N VAL A 90 -16.37 -13.01 -7.70
CA VAL A 90 -15.30 -12.34 -8.43
C VAL A 90 -15.60 -12.20 -9.92
N SER A 91 -16.30 -13.14 -10.55
CA SER A 91 -16.62 -13.09 -11.99
C SER A 91 -17.55 -11.94 -12.38
N ASN A 92 -18.23 -11.32 -11.42
CA ASN A 92 -19.13 -10.19 -11.68
C ASN A 92 -18.44 -8.82 -11.48
N LEU A 93 -17.17 -8.81 -11.06
CA LEU A 93 -16.47 -7.56 -10.75
C LEU A 93 -16.04 -6.82 -12.02
N LYS A 94 -16.10 -5.48 -11.93
CA LYS A 94 -15.51 -4.59 -12.89
C LYS A 94 -14.18 -4.07 -12.37
N ILE A 95 -13.09 -4.37 -13.09
CA ILE A 95 -11.72 -4.18 -12.62
C ILE A 95 -10.95 -3.30 -13.61
N ALA A 96 -10.39 -2.20 -13.12
CA ALA A 96 -9.37 -1.46 -13.87
C ALA A 96 -7.99 -2.10 -13.66
N PHE A 97 -7.12 -1.99 -14.65
CA PHE A 97 -5.70 -2.28 -14.45
C PHE A 97 -4.83 -1.27 -15.17
N TYR A 98 -3.60 -1.11 -14.69
CA TYR A 98 -2.56 -0.39 -15.39
C TYR A 98 -1.18 -0.97 -15.04
N THR A 99 -0.27 -0.95 -16.02
CA THR A 99 1.10 -1.44 -15.86
C THR A 99 2.08 -0.32 -15.55
N ASP A 100 1.73 0.93 -15.89
CA ASP A 100 2.57 2.11 -15.71
C ASP A 100 1.73 3.25 -15.13
N ASN A 101 2.20 3.84 -14.02
CA ASN A 101 1.54 4.98 -13.38
C ASN A 101 1.86 6.34 -14.03
N GLY A 102 2.72 6.36 -15.06
CA GLY A 102 3.16 7.56 -15.77
C GLY A 102 4.19 8.41 -15.02
N ILE A 103 4.68 7.94 -13.86
CA ILE A 103 5.69 8.59 -13.04
C ILE A 103 6.98 7.78 -13.07
N HIS A 104 6.86 6.47 -12.89
CA HIS A 104 8.00 5.56 -12.88
C HIS A 104 7.63 4.25 -13.58
N LYS A 105 8.23 4.02 -14.75
CA LYS A 105 7.97 2.83 -15.55
C LYS A 105 8.56 1.58 -14.88
N PRO A 106 7.78 0.50 -14.66
CA PRO A 106 8.30 -0.73 -14.07
C PRO A 106 9.13 -1.54 -15.06
N SER A 107 9.87 -2.52 -14.53
CA SER A 107 10.54 -3.53 -15.35
C SER A 107 9.53 -4.30 -16.22
N GLN A 108 9.97 -4.84 -17.34
CA GLN A 108 9.10 -5.57 -18.27
C GLN A 108 8.42 -6.76 -17.58
N ALA A 109 9.16 -7.54 -16.78
CA ALA A 109 8.61 -8.68 -16.06
C ALA A 109 7.44 -8.31 -15.11
N ILE A 110 7.48 -7.11 -14.51
CA ILE A 110 6.38 -6.62 -13.67
C ILE A 110 5.18 -6.22 -14.53
N GLN A 111 5.41 -5.51 -15.64
CA GLN A 111 4.35 -5.13 -16.58
C GLN A 111 3.65 -6.39 -17.12
N ASP A 112 4.42 -7.37 -17.62
CA ASP A 112 3.90 -8.64 -18.14
C ASP A 112 3.10 -9.41 -17.09
N THR A 113 3.56 -9.39 -15.82
CA THR A 113 2.83 -10.04 -14.72
C THR A 113 1.46 -9.38 -14.47
N VAL A 114 1.37 -8.05 -14.47
CA VAL A 114 0.10 -7.33 -14.29
C VAL A 114 -0.84 -7.58 -15.47
N GLU A 115 -0.32 -7.55 -16.71
CA GLU A 115 -1.10 -7.89 -17.90
C GLU A 115 -1.62 -9.33 -17.88
N GLN A 116 -0.78 -10.29 -17.41
CA GLN A 116 -1.21 -11.68 -17.29
C GLN A 116 -2.35 -11.81 -16.26
N VAL A 117 -2.25 -11.15 -15.10
CA VAL A 117 -3.33 -11.10 -14.11
C VAL A 117 -4.62 -10.54 -14.72
N ALA A 118 -4.53 -9.46 -15.49
CA ALA A 118 -5.69 -8.86 -16.16
C ALA A 118 -6.36 -9.85 -17.14
N LYS A 119 -5.56 -10.56 -17.96
CA LYS A 119 -6.04 -11.59 -18.88
C LYS A 119 -6.71 -12.75 -18.15
N ASP A 120 -6.12 -13.22 -17.06
CA ASP A 120 -6.60 -14.37 -16.29
C ASP A 120 -7.90 -14.04 -15.53
N LEU A 121 -8.04 -12.83 -15.01
CA LEU A 121 -9.30 -12.34 -14.42
C LEU A 121 -10.39 -12.19 -15.48
N ALA A 122 -10.06 -11.67 -16.66
CA ALA A 122 -11.01 -11.60 -17.78
C ALA A 122 -11.49 -12.99 -18.23
N ALA A 123 -10.57 -13.97 -18.31
CA ALA A 123 -10.90 -15.35 -18.62
C ALA A 123 -11.83 -16.01 -17.58
N ARG A 124 -11.85 -15.51 -16.35
CA ARG A 124 -12.77 -15.92 -15.27
C ARG A 124 -14.11 -15.17 -15.27
N GLY A 125 -14.33 -14.29 -16.23
CA GLY A 125 -15.60 -13.58 -16.42
C GLY A 125 -15.63 -12.17 -15.84
N CYS A 126 -14.54 -11.67 -15.21
CA CYS A 126 -14.48 -10.28 -14.79
C CYS A 126 -14.52 -9.32 -16.00
N GLN A 127 -15.13 -8.16 -15.82
CA GLN A 127 -15.02 -7.05 -16.77
C GLN A 127 -13.71 -6.31 -16.49
N VAL A 128 -12.69 -6.55 -17.31
CA VAL A 128 -11.35 -5.96 -17.11
C VAL A 128 -11.07 -4.92 -18.18
N GLU A 129 -10.63 -3.74 -17.75
CA GLU A 129 -10.38 -2.58 -18.62
C GLU A 129 -9.03 -1.95 -18.25
N GLU A 130 -8.21 -1.64 -19.25
CA GLU A 130 -7.00 -0.87 -19.03
C GLU A 130 -7.39 0.61 -18.85
N ASP A 131 -7.34 1.08 -17.62
CA ASP A 131 -7.64 2.48 -17.25
C ASP A 131 -6.81 2.89 -16.03
N ARG A 132 -6.35 4.14 -16.02
CA ARG A 132 -5.47 4.68 -14.99
C ARG A 132 -5.96 6.03 -14.50
N PRO A 133 -6.03 6.27 -13.15
CA PRO A 133 -6.38 7.58 -12.63
C PRO A 133 -5.33 8.65 -13.04
N LEU A 134 -5.77 9.72 -13.69
CA LEU A 134 -4.87 10.83 -14.04
C LEU A 134 -4.33 11.55 -12.79
N ALA A 135 -5.09 11.55 -11.71
CA ALA A 135 -4.70 12.14 -10.43
C ALA A 135 -3.39 11.57 -9.85
N LEU A 136 -2.95 10.37 -10.29
CA LEU A 136 -1.67 9.80 -9.84
C LEU A 136 -0.49 10.75 -10.04
N GLN A 137 -0.54 11.64 -11.01
CA GLN A 137 0.51 12.65 -11.26
C GLN A 137 0.70 13.62 -10.09
N MET A 138 -0.29 13.77 -9.20
CA MET A 138 -0.21 14.65 -8.02
C MET A 138 0.55 14.01 -6.85
N VAL A 139 0.74 12.67 -6.88
CA VAL A 139 1.27 11.88 -5.75
C VAL A 139 2.65 12.34 -5.28
N PRO A 140 3.66 12.59 -6.16
CA PRO A 140 4.98 12.99 -5.70
C PRO A 140 4.97 14.30 -4.91
N ASP A 141 4.27 15.32 -5.40
CA ASP A 141 4.21 16.65 -4.78
C ASP A 141 3.51 16.59 -3.42
N ILE A 142 2.35 15.92 -3.35
CA ILE A 142 1.59 15.76 -2.12
C ILE A 142 2.42 14.98 -1.08
N THR A 143 3.04 13.87 -1.49
CA THR A 143 3.83 13.03 -0.59
C THR A 143 5.03 13.80 -0.01
N ASN A 144 5.74 14.55 -0.84
CA ASN A 144 6.87 15.36 -0.42
C ASN A 144 6.45 16.47 0.56
N GLY A 145 5.34 17.15 0.27
CA GLY A 145 4.81 18.21 1.12
C GLY A 145 4.30 17.71 2.48
N LEU A 146 3.71 16.51 2.54
CA LEU A 146 3.25 15.94 3.81
C LEU A 146 4.41 15.39 4.67
N ASN A 147 5.27 14.57 4.09
CA ASN A 147 6.32 13.85 4.83
C ASN A 147 7.42 14.74 5.43
N GLY A 148 7.59 15.94 4.91
CA GLY A 148 8.63 16.88 5.33
C GLY A 148 8.09 18.18 5.92
N GLY A 149 6.77 18.38 5.94
CA GLY A 149 6.16 19.68 6.21
C GLY A 149 6.54 20.34 7.52
N ASP A 150 6.79 19.56 8.58
CA ASP A 150 7.25 20.08 9.90
C ASP A 150 8.78 20.02 10.08
N GLY A 151 9.56 19.85 9.02
CA GLY A 151 11.02 19.70 9.12
C GLY A 151 11.46 18.47 9.91
N ARG A 152 10.68 17.39 9.88
CA ARG A 152 10.89 16.15 10.66
C ARG A 152 10.84 16.36 12.20
N ALA A 153 10.24 17.43 12.69
CA ALA A 153 10.10 17.68 14.12
C ALA A 153 9.33 16.54 14.83
N TRP A 154 8.33 15.95 14.16
CA TRP A 154 7.60 14.80 14.71
C TRP A 154 8.51 13.58 14.94
N VAL A 155 9.49 13.32 14.06
CA VAL A 155 10.46 12.23 14.24
C VAL A 155 11.33 12.48 15.45
N LYS A 156 11.79 13.74 15.65
CA LYS A 156 12.58 14.13 16.83
C LYS A 156 11.80 13.89 18.11
N ARG A 157 10.52 14.30 18.15
CA ARG A 157 9.64 14.02 19.32
C ARG A 157 9.44 12.52 19.58
N LEU A 158 9.31 11.70 18.54
CA LEU A 158 9.23 10.24 18.71
C LEU A 158 10.51 9.66 19.33
N MET A 159 11.68 10.10 18.85
CA MET A 159 12.98 9.68 19.40
C MET A 159 13.15 10.09 20.86
N GLU A 160 12.81 11.33 21.19
CA GLU A 160 12.83 11.85 22.56
C GLU A 160 11.94 11.02 23.48
N ASN A 161 10.69 10.78 23.08
CA ASN A 161 9.72 9.99 23.84
C ASN A 161 10.15 8.52 24.02
N ALA A 162 10.89 7.97 23.06
CA ALA A 162 11.41 6.62 23.11
C ALA A 162 12.76 6.50 23.82
N GLY A 163 13.39 7.63 24.26
CA GLY A 163 14.72 7.64 24.84
C GLY A 163 15.81 7.17 23.87
N THR A 164 15.66 7.48 22.56
CA THR A 164 16.58 7.03 21.52
C THR A 164 17.92 7.76 21.63
N GLU A 165 18.99 7.04 21.92
CA GLU A 165 20.36 7.59 22.05
C GLU A 165 21.12 7.55 20.73
N GLU A 166 20.92 6.49 19.92
CA GLU A 166 21.61 6.31 18.65
C GLU A 166 20.62 6.18 17.48
N ILE A 167 20.92 6.82 16.36
CA ILE A 167 20.13 6.76 15.13
C ILE A 167 21.00 6.32 13.95
N SER A 168 20.39 5.64 13.00
CA SER A 168 21.08 5.20 11.78
C SER A 168 21.59 6.41 10.98
N PRO A 169 22.72 6.30 10.27
CA PRO A 169 23.22 7.37 9.39
C PRO A 169 22.20 7.82 8.33
N PHE A 170 21.37 6.89 7.86
CA PHE A 170 20.30 7.18 6.91
C PHE A 170 19.23 8.11 7.52
N LEU A 171 18.76 7.80 8.73
CA LEU A 171 17.76 8.62 9.42
C LEU A 171 18.36 9.98 9.80
N LYS A 172 19.61 10.01 10.29
CA LYS A 172 20.33 11.24 10.62
C LYS A 172 20.39 12.18 9.42
N LYS A 173 20.81 11.68 8.27
CA LYS A 173 20.87 12.48 7.04
C LYS A 173 19.52 13.10 6.68
N ARG A 174 18.44 12.34 6.81
CA ARG A 174 17.07 12.81 6.49
C ARG A 174 16.57 13.87 7.47
N ILE A 175 16.96 13.79 8.75
CA ILE A 175 16.61 14.78 9.76
C ILE A 175 17.43 16.06 9.55
N ASP A 176 18.74 15.93 9.33
CA ASP A 176 19.67 17.06 9.17
C ASP A 176 19.40 17.89 7.90
N SER A 177 18.84 17.26 6.86
CA SER A 177 18.50 17.91 5.59
C SER A 177 17.05 18.41 5.50
N ALA A 178 16.24 18.23 6.55
CA ALA A 178 14.84 18.59 6.51
C ALA A 178 14.61 20.01 7.00
N GLU A 179 13.95 20.83 6.20
CA GLU A 179 13.51 22.18 6.53
C GLU A 179 11.99 22.22 6.65
N PRO A 180 11.44 22.90 7.68
CA PRO A 180 9.99 23.05 7.79
C PRO A 180 9.48 23.99 6.69
N VAL A 181 8.30 23.70 6.15
CA VAL A 181 7.62 24.60 5.22
C VAL A 181 6.72 25.59 5.98
N PRO A 182 6.42 26.77 5.41
CA PRO A 182 5.42 27.66 5.97
C PRO A 182 4.07 26.97 6.17
N THR A 183 3.35 27.32 7.23
CA THR A 183 2.03 26.76 7.52
C THR A 183 1.05 26.93 6.35
N SER A 184 1.14 28.06 5.63
CA SER A 184 0.36 28.32 4.42
C SER A 184 0.56 27.25 3.33
N ASP A 185 1.81 26.84 3.12
CA ASP A 185 2.16 25.84 2.10
C ASP A 185 1.75 24.43 2.55
N TYR A 186 1.86 24.13 3.84
CA TYR A 186 1.40 22.89 4.42
C TYR A 186 -0.14 22.75 4.29
N THR A 187 -0.89 23.82 4.61
CA THR A 187 -2.37 23.80 4.45
C THR A 187 -2.79 23.70 2.99
N ALA A 188 -2.12 24.41 2.07
CA ALA A 188 -2.36 24.25 0.64
C ALA A 188 -2.09 22.83 0.14
N ASN A 189 -1.11 22.13 0.74
CA ASN A 189 -0.86 20.73 0.41
C ASN A 189 -1.96 19.78 0.94
N LEU A 190 -2.57 20.09 2.09
CA LEU A 190 -3.75 19.34 2.57
C LEU A 190 -4.95 19.54 1.65
N GLU A 191 -5.17 20.75 1.11
CA GLU A 191 -6.22 21.01 0.09
C GLU A 191 -5.96 20.18 -1.17
N ARG A 192 -4.72 20.11 -1.64
CA ARG A 192 -4.34 19.24 -2.78
C ARG A 192 -4.58 17.75 -2.49
N LEU A 193 -4.35 17.31 -1.26
CA LEU A 193 -4.65 15.94 -0.85
C LEU A 193 -6.15 15.65 -0.95
N ASP A 194 -7.00 16.58 -0.51
CA ASP A 194 -8.45 16.40 -0.59
C ASP A 194 -8.94 16.43 -2.05
N GLN A 195 -8.38 17.30 -2.90
CA GLN A 195 -8.63 17.28 -4.33
C GLN A 195 -8.24 15.94 -4.95
N TYR A 196 -7.03 15.45 -4.66
CA TYR A 196 -6.56 14.14 -5.10
C TYR A 196 -7.52 13.02 -4.71
N ARG A 197 -7.94 12.97 -3.45
CA ARG A 197 -8.90 11.98 -2.94
C ARG A 197 -10.22 12.02 -3.69
N SER A 198 -10.74 13.21 -3.97
CA SER A 198 -11.97 13.42 -4.72
C SER A 198 -11.87 12.93 -6.17
N GLU A 199 -10.77 13.20 -6.86
CA GLU A 199 -10.52 12.71 -8.22
C GLU A 199 -10.38 11.19 -8.25
N MET A 200 -9.67 10.61 -7.26
CA MET A 200 -9.55 9.16 -7.12
C MET A 200 -10.89 8.48 -6.85
N LEU A 201 -11.77 9.06 -6.00
CA LEU A 201 -13.13 8.57 -5.78
C LEU A 201 -13.97 8.61 -7.06
N THR A 202 -13.83 9.66 -7.86
CA THR A 202 -14.50 9.79 -9.17
C THR A 202 -14.05 8.68 -10.12
N PHE A 203 -12.77 8.33 -10.11
CA PHE A 203 -12.24 7.22 -10.89
C PHE A 203 -12.78 5.87 -10.43
N ILE A 204 -12.60 5.52 -9.13
CA ILE A 204 -12.94 4.20 -8.62
C ILE A 204 -14.46 3.93 -8.61
N LYS A 205 -15.29 4.96 -8.71
CA LYS A 205 -16.74 4.79 -8.84
C LYS A 205 -17.14 3.91 -10.02
N LYS A 206 -16.33 3.89 -11.08
CA LYS A 206 -16.56 3.07 -12.28
C LYS A 206 -16.22 1.59 -12.09
N TYR A 207 -15.39 1.25 -11.10
CA TYR A 207 -14.76 -0.05 -10.90
C TYR A 207 -14.96 -0.55 -9.48
N ASP A 208 -14.80 -1.86 -9.27
CA ASP A 208 -14.82 -2.47 -7.93
C ASP A 208 -13.41 -2.60 -7.37
N ALA A 209 -12.41 -2.78 -8.25
CA ALA A 209 -11.00 -2.87 -7.89
C ALA A 209 -10.08 -2.32 -8.98
N ILE A 210 -8.81 -2.10 -8.61
CA ILE A 210 -7.71 -1.75 -9.52
C ILE A 210 -6.59 -2.78 -9.31
N ILE A 211 -6.07 -3.35 -10.39
CA ILE A 211 -4.85 -4.18 -10.40
C ILE A 211 -3.68 -3.33 -10.89
N THR A 212 -2.58 -3.32 -10.14
CA THR A 212 -1.43 -2.46 -10.43
C THR A 212 -0.12 -3.13 -9.97
N PRO A 213 1.03 -2.72 -10.50
CA PRO A 213 2.31 -3.06 -9.90
C PRO A 213 2.35 -2.72 -8.42
N THR A 214 3.07 -3.50 -7.62
CA THR A 214 3.34 -3.15 -6.21
C THR A 214 4.54 -2.22 -6.11
N ALA A 215 5.58 -2.50 -6.89
CA ALA A 215 6.79 -1.71 -6.98
C ALA A 215 7.29 -1.71 -8.44
N PRO A 216 8.15 -0.78 -8.85
CA PRO A 216 8.65 -0.75 -10.23
C PRO A 216 9.72 -1.81 -10.53
N PHE A 217 10.22 -2.53 -9.51
CA PHE A 217 11.27 -3.55 -9.63
C PHE A 217 11.03 -4.67 -8.61
N ALA A 218 11.56 -5.86 -8.88
CA ALA A 218 11.60 -6.98 -7.94
C ALA A 218 12.64 -6.74 -6.83
N ALA A 219 12.78 -7.66 -5.89
CA ALA A 219 13.75 -7.53 -4.80
C ALA A 219 15.16 -7.20 -5.33
N CYS A 220 15.86 -6.34 -4.62
CA CYS A 220 17.23 -5.93 -4.88
C CYS A 220 18.14 -6.29 -3.71
N ASN A 221 19.46 -6.17 -3.87
CA ASN A 221 20.41 -6.44 -2.81
C ASN A 221 20.21 -5.51 -1.61
N HIS A 222 20.63 -5.94 -0.43
CA HIS A 222 20.59 -5.13 0.78
C HIS A 222 21.36 -3.82 0.58
N GLY A 223 20.76 -2.72 1.01
CA GLY A 223 21.33 -1.37 0.86
C GLY A 223 21.07 -0.71 -0.50
N GLU A 224 20.50 -1.40 -1.49
CA GLU A 224 20.21 -0.83 -2.81
C GLU A 224 18.80 -0.23 -2.92
N THR A 225 17.88 -0.59 -2.00
CA THR A 225 16.55 0.02 -1.96
C THR A 225 16.66 1.52 -1.65
N PHE A 226 15.92 2.35 -2.39
CA PHE A 226 15.95 3.81 -2.33
C PHE A 226 17.23 4.47 -2.85
N ASN A 227 18.10 3.72 -3.53
CA ASN A 227 19.31 4.23 -4.14
C ASN A 227 19.30 4.07 -5.67
N GLY A 228 19.91 5.01 -6.39
CA GLY A 228 20.08 4.93 -7.84
C GLY A 228 18.77 4.64 -8.59
N LYS A 229 18.73 3.55 -9.34
CA LYS A 229 17.56 3.09 -10.12
C LYS A 229 16.38 2.65 -9.24
N ASN A 230 16.63 2.34 -7.95
CA ASN A 230 15.63 1.83 -7.01
C ASN A 230 15.08 2.93 -6.09
N LYS A 231 15.38 4.21 -6.36
CA LYS A 231 14.98 5.34 -5.49
C LYS A 231 13.47 5.48 -5.28
N ASP A 232 12.67 5.04 -6.24
CA ASP A 232 11.22 5.24 -6.26
C ASP A 232 10.45 3.95 -5.89
N ALA A 233 10.99 3.16 -4.95
CA ALA A 233 10.40 1.88 -4.53
C ALA A 233 8.92 1.97 -4.13
N PHE A 234 8.47 3.10 -3.59
CA PHE A 234 7.09 3.34 -3.19
C PHE A 234 6.21 4.04 -4.24
N ALA A 235 6.69 4.17 -5.48
CA ALA A 235 5.97 4.91 -6.53
C ALA A 235 4.55 4.41 -6.81
N TYR A 236 4.28 3.11 -6.59
CA TYR A 236 2.97 2.49 -6.83
C TYR A 236 2.12 2.36 -5.58
N THR A 237 2.72 2.33 -4.41
CA THR A 237 2.01 2.10 -3.15
C THR A 237 1.59 3.39 -2.45
N SER A 238 2.39 4.47 -2.53
CA SER A 238 2.12 5.75 -1.84
C SER A 238 0.79 6.37 -2.25
N ALA A 239 0.39 6.23 -3.51
CA ALA A 239 -0.90 6.70 -4.02
C ALA A 239 -2.08 6.22 -3.16
N TYR A 240 -2.01 4.98 -2.69
CA TYR A 240 -3.09 4.34 -1.93
C TYR A 240 -2.94 4.49 -0.42
N ASN A 241 -1.84 5.04 0.07
CA ASN A 241 -1.77 5.62 1.41
C ASN A 241 -2.46 6.99 1.44
N LEU A 242 -2.25 7.81 0.41
CA LEU A 242 -2.92 9.11 0.29
C LEU A 242 -4.43 8.99 0.23
N THR A 243 -4.98 8.00 -0.48
CA THR A 243 -6.43 7.73 -0.50
C THR A 243 -6.94 7.10 0.78
N GLY A 244 -6.08 6.37 1.50
CA GLY A 244 -6.48 5.56 2.65
C GLY A 244 -7.19 4.25 2.29
N TRP A 245 -7.30 3.88 1.00
CA TRP A 245 -8.04 2.70 0.56
C TRP A 245 -7.32 1.38 0.85
N PRO A 246 -8.05 0.25 0.98
CA PRO A 246 -7.43 -1.04 1.20
C PRO A 246 -6.61 -1.48 -0.01
N GLY A 247 -5.47 -2.10 0.24
CA GLY A 247 -4.60 -2.66 -0.78
C GLY A 247 -3.99 -3.98 -0.34
N THR A 248 -4.30 -5.05 -1.06
CA THR A 248 -3.78 -6.40 -0.83
C THR A 248 -2.70 -6.71 -1.85
N VAL A 249 -1.63 -7.36 -1.44
CA VAL A 249 -0.59 -7.89 -2.32
C VAL A 249 -0.60 -9.40 -2.27
N VAL A 250 -0.51 -10.03 -3.43
CA VAL A 250 -0.39 -11.47 -3.59
C VAL A 250 0.69 -11.77 -4.64
N ARG A 251 1.52 -12.79 -4.38
CA ARG A 251 2.50 -13.26 -5.36
C ARG A 251 1.79 -13.86 -6.58
N TYR A 252 2.23 -13.47 -7.79
CA TYR A 252 1.66 -14.01 -9.03
C TYR A 252 2.71 -14.46 -10.05
N GLY A 253 3.77 -13.68 -10.25
CA GLY A 253 4.83 -13.96 -11.21
C GLY A 253 6.21 -14.15 -10.58
N ASN A 254 7.19 -14.31 -11.45
CA ASN A 254 8.62 -14.31 -11.13
C ASN A 254 9.39 -13.56 -12.21
N THR A 255 10.55 -13.03 -11.83
CA THR A 255 11.58 -12.61 -12.80
C THR A 255 12.27 -13.82 -13.42
N GLU A 256 13.10 -13.59 -14.45
CA GLU A 256 13.97 -14.62 -15.04
C GLU A 256 14.92 -15.26 -14.00
N ASP A 257 15.37 -14.46 -13.02
CA ASP A 257 16.20 -14.91 -11.89
C ASP A 257 15.40 -15.55 -10.73
N ASN A 258 14.14 -15.89 -10.99
CA ASN A 258 13.25 -16.53 -10.02
C ASN A 258 12.86 -15.67 -8.79
N LEU A 259 13.13 -14.37 -8.80
CA LEU A 259 12.63 -13.47 -7.76
C LEU A 259 11.10 -13.32 -7.86
N PRO A 260 10.36 -13.35 -6.75
CA PRO A 260 8.93 -13.24 -6.79
C PRO A 260 8.44 -11.87 -7.26
N ILE A 261 7.32 -11.87 -7.96
CA ILE A 261 6.57 -10.66 -8.33
C ILE A 261 5.17 -10.74 -7.72
N GLY A 262 4.86 -9.80 -6.83
CA GLY A 262 3.53 -9.61 -6.29
C GLY A 262 2.80 -8.50 -7.03
N VAL A 263 1.49 -8.68 -7.24
CA VAL A 263 0.60 -7.64 -7.77
C VAL A 263 -0.21 -7.01 -6.65
N GLN A 264 -0.51 -5.73 -6.79
CA GLN A 264 -1.30 -4.98 -5.84
C GLN A 264 -2.76 -4.89 -6.31
N ILE A 265 -3.69 -5.22 -5.42
CA ILE A 265 -5.13 -5.20 -5.62
C ILE A 265 -5.70 -4.12 -4.71
N ILE A 266 -6.19 -3.04 -5.29
CA ILE A 266 -6.83 -1.93 -4.58
C ILE A 266 -8.33 -2.05 -4.75
N SER A 267 -9.09 -1.97 -3.67
CA SER A 267 -10.55 -1.95 -3.71
C SER A 267 -11.11 -0.60 -3.27
N LYS A 268 -12.41 -0.41 -3.48
CA LYS A 268 -13.15 0.75 -2.96
C LYS A 268 -12.95 0.92 -1.45
N PRO A 269 -13.12 2.13 -0.90
CA PRO A 269 -13.06 2.34 0.55
C PRO A 269 -13.92 1.32 1.31
N TRP A 270 -13.35 0.73 2.37
CA TRP A 270 -14.00 -0.24 3.26
C TRP A 270 -14.39 -1.57 2.63
N ARG A 271 -13.89 -1.89 1.45
CA ARG A 271 -14.18 -3.11 0.70
C ARG A 271 -12.96 -4.04 0.66
N GLU A 272 -12.37 -4.32 1.82
CA GLU A 272 -11.29 -5.31 1.99
C GLU A 272 -11.70 -6.70 1.50
N ASP A 273 -12.99 -7.04 1.62
CA ASP A 273 -13.58 -8.26 1.11
C ASP A 273 -13.30 -8.46 -0.39
N ILE A 274 -13.44 -7.40 -1.19
CA ILE A 274 -13.20 -7.48 -2.65
C ILE A 274 -11.72 -7.72 -2.94
N SER A 275 -10.80 -6.97 -2.31
CA SER A 275 -9.36 -7.16 -2.55
C SER A 275 -8.87 -8.53 -2.10
N LEU A 276 -9.38 -9.04 -0.98
CA LEU A 276 -9.06 -10.38 -0.47
C LEU A 276 -9.68 -11.50 -1.32
N ALA A 277 -10.91 -11.33 -1.81
CA ALA A 277 -11.53 -12.30 -2.73
C ALA A 277 -10.76 -12.44 -4.04
N ILE A 278 -10.35 -11.32 -4.63
CA ILE A 278 -9.49 -11.34 -5.83
C ILE A 278 -8.14 -11.99 -5.50
N ALA A 279 -7.52 -11.65 -4.36
CA ALA A 279 -6.26 -12.22 -3.93
C ALA A 279 -6.33 -13.75 -3.76
N LEU A 280 -7.43 -14.29 -3.18
CA LEU A 280 -7.67 -15.74 -3.09
C LEU A 280 -7.68 -16.40 -4.46
N VAL A 281 -8.39 -15.82 -5.41
CA VAL A 281 -8.47 -16.35 -6.78
C VAL A 281 -7.08 -16.33 -7.42
N LEU A 282 -6.34 -15.25 -7.29
CA LEU A 282 -4.99 -15.13 -7.86
C LEU A 282 -3.99 -16.08 -7.17
N GLU A 283 -4.08 -16.27 -5.86
CA GLU A 283 -3.27 -17.24 -5.12
C GLU A 283 -3.49 -18.66 -5.61
N GLN A 284 -4.75 -19.05 -5.82
CA GLN A 284 -5.11 -20.37 -6.37
C GLN A 284 -4.55 -20.59 -7.79
N MET A 285 -4.54 -19.54 -8.62
CA MET A 285 -4.06 -19.63 -10.01
C MET A 285 -2.54 -19.70 -10.09
N SER A 286 -1.83 -18.93 -9.26
CA SER A 286 -0.36 -18.83 -9.28
C SER A 286 0.35 -19.89 -8.40
N GLY A 287 -0.41 -20.57 -7.53
CA GLY A 287 0.12 -21.41 -6.46
C GLY A 287 0.68 -20.64 -5.26
N GLY A 288 0.52 -19.31 -5.25
CA GLY A 288 0.84 -18.43 -4.12
C GLY A 288 2.28 -18.48 -3.65
N TRP A 289 2.45 -18.52 -2.32
CA TRP A 289 3.76 -18.60 -1.68
C TRP A 289 4.51 -19.89 -2.03
N LYS A 290 5.81 -19.75 -2.30
CA LYS A 290 6.73 -20.88 -2.49
C LYS A 290 7.85 -20.80 -1.46
N LYS A 291 8.21 -21.96 -0.90
CA LYS A 291 9.35 -22.05 0.01
C LYS A 291 10.63 -21.67 -0.77
N PRO A 292 11.45 -20.73 -0.25
CA PRO A 292 12.73 -20.43 -0.88
C PRO A 292 13.65 -21.66 -0.89
N GLU A 293 14.37 -21.85 -1.97
CA GLU A 293 15.49 -22.78 -2.03
C GLU A 293 16.71 -22.06 -1.47
N ILE A 294 17.11 -22.44 -0.24
CA ILE A 294 18.27 -21.88 0.49
C ILE A 294 19.33 -22.96 0.54
#